data_f60fc4c7046792b50c0152b9890adc1f
#
_entry.id   f60fc4c7046792b50c0152b9890adc1f
#
_cell.length_a   1.000
_cell.length_b   1.000
_cell.length_c   1.000
_cell.angle_alpha   90.00
_cell.angle_beta   90.00
_cell.angle_gamma   90.00
#
_symmetry.space_group_name_H-M   'P 1'
#
loop_
_entity.id
_entity.type
_entity.pdbx_description
1 polymer ?
#
loop_
_entity_poly.entity_id
_entity_poly.type
_entity_poly.pdbx_seq_one_letter_code
_entity_poly.pdbx_strand_id
1 'polypeptide(L)'
;MIIAPSILSMDFSKIPQQLREIEKSEAKWLHIDIMDGHFVPNLTFGPDFVKSLRAQTSLFLDVHIMVSDPEYFSTVFIDAGADLITFHYEAMKDSESVLALIRKIKGKGIKAG
;
A
#
# COMPACT_ATOMS: atom_id res chain seq x y z
N MET A 1 18.13 -0.38 -9.28
CA MET A 1 16.72 -0.38 -9.75
C MET A 1 15.87 -1.11 -8.70
N ILE A 2 14.68 -0.59 -8.35
CA ILE A 2 13.73 -1.27 -7.47
C ILE A 2 12.62 -1.84 -8.36
N ILE A 3 12.35 -3.14 -8.22
CA ILE A 3 11.23 -3.83 -8.89
C ILE A 3 10.22 -4.16 -7.82
N ALA A 4 8.98 -3.71 -8.01
CA ALA A 4 7.85 -3.95 -7.13
C ALA A 4 6.70 -4.61 -7.93
N PRO A 5 6.63 -5.95 -7.98
CA PRO A 5 5.51 -6.65 -8.62
C PRO A 5 4.19 -6.25 -7.98
N SER A 6 3.15 -6.04 -8.80
CA SER A 6 1.81 -5.70 -8.31
C SER A 6 1.03 -6.93 -7.95
N ILE A 7 0.40 -6.91 -6.77
CA ILE A 7 -0.47 -8.00 -6.32
C ILE A 7 -1.74 -8.13 -7.17
N LEU A 8 -2.16 -7.08 -7.86
CA LEU A 8 -3.29 -7.13 -8.79
C LEU A 8 -3.06 -8.09 -9.97
N SER A 9 -1.79 -8.37 -10.30
CA SER A 9 -1.41 -9.29 -11.37
C SER A 9 -1.32 -10.75 -10.91
N MET A 10 -1.56 -11.01 -9.63
CA MET A 10 -1.50 -12.36 -9.07
C MET A 10 -2.80 -13.14 -9.29
N ASP A 11 -2.69 -14.46 -9.29
CA ASP A 11 -3.82 -15.35 -9.05
C ASP A 11 -4.13 -15.35 -7.55
N PHE A 12 -5.25 -14.75 -7.16
CA PHE A 12 -5.62 -14.59 -5.74
C PHE A 12 -5.88 -15.92 -5.01
N SER A 13 -6.09 -17.01 -5.75
CA SER A 13 -6.18 -18.35 -5.17
C SER A 13 -4.82 -18.95 -4.82
N LYS A 14 -3.70 -18.33 -5.26
CA LYS A 14 -2.33 -18.85 -5.14
C LYS A 14 -1.37 -17.84 -4.51
N ILE A 15 -1.87 -16.86 -3.78
CA ILE A 15 -1.04 -15.79 -3.19
C ILE A 15 0.15 -16.32 -2.39
N PRO A 16 0.02 -17.29 -1.46
CA PRO A 16 1.16 -17.78 -0.69
C PRO A 16 2.27 -18.40 -1.55
N GLN A 17 1.89 -19.10 -2.62
CA GLN A 17 2.84 -19.67 -3.56
C GLN A 17 3.58 -18.58 -4.33
N GLN A 18 2.86 -17.61 -4.88
CA GLN A 18 3.42 -16.54 -5.70
C GLN A 18 4.28 -15.59 -4.86
N LEU A 19 3.95 -15.34 -3.58
CA LEU A 19 4.82 -14.60 -2.66
C LEU A 19 6.18 -15.29 -2.51
N ARG A 20 6.20 -16.62 -2.34
CA ARG A 20 7.46 -17.39 -2.26
C ARG A 20 8.28 -17.32 -3.55
N GLU A 21 7.62 -17.22 -4.71
CA GLU A 21 8.30 -17.06 -6.00
C GLU A 21 8.95 -15.67 -6.10
N ILE A 22 8.25 -14.62 -5.65
CA ILE A 22 8.80 -13.25 -5.60
C ILE A 22 9.98 -13.20 -4.61
N GLU A 23 9.87 -13.79 -3.43
CA GLU A 23 10.93 -13.81 -2.42
C GLU A 23 12.22 -14.48 -2.91
N LYS A 24 12.10 -15.48 -3.80
CA LYS A 24 13.24 -16.15 -4.45
C LYS A 24 13.85 -15.32 -5.59
N SER A 25 13.13 -14.34 -6.10
CA SER A 25 13.60 -13.45 -7.16
C SER A 25 14.47 -12.31 -6.61
N GLU A 26 14.92 -11.42 -7.51
CA GLU A 26 15.63 -10.20 -7.12
C GLU A 26 14.69 -9.09 -6.62
N ALA A 27 13.37 -9.22 -6.81
CA ALA A 27 12.40 -8.26 -6.30
C ALA A 27 12.34 -8.32 -4.77
N LYS A 28 12.40 -7.16 -4.14
CA LYS A 28 12.36 -7.03 -2.67
C LYS A 28 11.14 -6.26 -2.18
N TRP A 29 10.36 -5.74 -3.11
CA TRP A 29 9.16 -4.94 -2.86
C TRP A 29 7.93 -5.64 -3.43
N LEU A 30 6.78 -5.38 -2.83
CA LEU A 30 5.48 -5.83 -3.30
C LEU A 30 4.56 -4.61 -3.38
N HIS A 31 4.01 -4.33 -4.57
CA HIS A 31 3.11 -3.20 -4.79
C HIS A 31 1.66 -3.62 -4.57
N ILE A 32 0.95 -2.84 -3.75
CA ILE A 32 -0.42 -3.14 -3.33
C ILE A 32 -1.31 -1.93 -3.64
N ASP A 33 -2.16 -2.06 -4.65
CA ASP A 33 -3.12 -1.03 -5.04
C ASP A 33 -4.42 -1.14 -4.26
N ILE A 34 -4.70 -0.15 -3.43
CA ILE A 34 -5.93 -0.04 -2.63
C ILE A 34 -6.87 0.94 -3.31
N MET A 35 -8.05 0.45 -3.66
CA MET A 35 -9.10 1.22 -4.35
C MET A 35 -10.40 1.13 -3.55
N ASP A 36 -11.05 2.27 -3.30
CA ASP A 36 -12.21 2.38 -2.41
C ASP A 36 -13.57 2.40 -3.14
N GLY A 37 -13.57 2.39 -4.48
CA GLY A 37 -14.80 2.48 -5.27
C GLY A 37 -15.46 3.87 -5.28
N HIS A 38 -14.77 4.91 -4.77
CA HIS A 38 -15.23 6.30 -4.73
C HIS A 38 -14.25 7.23 -5.45
N PHE A 39 -13.00 7.31 -4.99
CA PHE A 39 -11.94 8.05 -5.66
C PHE A 39 -11.64 7.46 -7.04
N VAL A 40 -11.68 6.14 -7.14
CA VAL A 40 -11.63 5.37 -8.40
C VAL A 40 -12.82 4.41 -8.45
N PRO A 41 -13.29 4.00 -9.66
CA PRO A 41 -14.51 3.19 -9.80
C PRO A 41 -14.34 1.72 -9.37
N ASN A 42 -13.10 1.22 -9.24
CA ASN A 42 -12.82 -0.15 -8.84
C ASN A 42 -12.70 -0.26 -7.31
N LEU A 43 -12.89 -1.46 -6.80
CA LEU A 43 -12.77 -1.84 -5.40
C LEU A 43 -11.77 -2.99 -5.29
N THR A 44 -10.76 -2.88 -4.43
CA THR A 44 -9.75 -3.93 -4.30
C THR A 44 -9.65 -4.49 -2.89
N PHE A 45 -8.57 -4.21 -2.18
CA PHE A 45 -8.16 -4.85 -0.94
C PHE A 45 -8.42 -3.96 0.27
N GLY A 46 -8.72 -4.59 1.41
CA GLY A 46 -8.86 -3.92 2.68
C GLY A 46 -7.62 -4.11 3.60
N PRO A 47 -7.64 -3.52 4.80
CA PRO A 47 -6.53 -3.58 5.74
C PRO A 47 -6.24 -4.99 6.24
N ASP A 48 -7.25 -5.83 6.44
CA ASP A 48 -7.06 -7.21 6.89
C ASP A 48 -6.29 -8.05 5.85
N PHE A 49 -6.49 -7.76 4.57
CA PHE A 49 -5.73 -8.38 3.50
C PHE A 49 -4.23 -8.00 3.59
N VAL A 50 -3.92 -6.70 3.74
CA VAL A 50 -2.54 -6.22 3.90
C VAL A 50 -1.89 -6.80 5.16
N LYS A 51 -2.62 -6.86 6.26
CA LYS A 51 -2.16 -7.48 7.51
C LYS A 51 -1.85 -8.97 7.33
N SER A 52 -2.69 -9.67 6.57
CA SER A 52 -2.46 -11.08 6.22
C SER A 52 -1.23 -11.28 5.34
N LEU A 53 -0.99 -10.38 4.38
CA LEU A 53 0.25 -10.38 3.59
C LEU A 53 1.47 -10.15 4.47
N ARG A 54 1.42 -9.14 5.35
CA ARG A 54 2.52 -8.82 6.26
C ARG A 54 2.93 -10.01 7.11
N ALA A 55 1.99 -10.83 7.54
CA ALA A 55 2.26 -12.04 8.31
C ALA A 55 2.93 -13.17 7.49
N GLN A 56 2.85 -13.11 6.16
CA GLN A 56 3.33 -14.16 5.27
C GLN A 56 4.65 -13.84 4.56
N THR A 57 5.09 -12.59 4.55
CA THR A 57 6.28 -12.17 3.80
C THR A 57 7.09 -11.09 4.52
N SER A 58 8.40 -11.07 4.26
CA SER A 58 9.31 -9.99 4.66
C SER A 58 9.56 -8.96 3.55
N LEU A 59 8.92 -9.10 2.39
CA LEU A 59 9.00 -8.11 1.31
C LEU A 59 8.57 -6.73 1.80
N PHE A 60 9.16 -5.69 1.24
CA PHE A 60 8.76 -4.31 1.51
C PHE A 60 7.38 -4.04 0.90
N LEU A 61 6.40 -3.68 1.73
CA LEU A 61 5.03 -3.43 1.30
C LEU A 61 4.85 -1.97 0.89
N ASP A 62 4.82 -1.75 -0.43
CA ASP A 62 4.57 -0.47 -1.08
C ASP A 62 3.06 -0.33 -1.33
N VAL A 63 2.37 0.36 -0.43
CA VAL A 63 0.91 0.48 -0.45
C VAL A 63 0.50 1.80 -1.09
N HIS A 64 -0.16 1.70 -2.25
CA HIS A 64 -0.69 2.82 -3.02
C HIS A 64 -2.19 2.95 -2.77
N ILE A 65 -2.59 4.01 -2.08
CA ILE A 65 -3.99 4.23 -1.70
C ILE A 65 -4.67 5.20 -2.68
N MET A 66 -5.62 4.69 -3.44
CA MET A 66 -6.52 5.44 -4.33
C MET A 66 -7.87 5.58 -3.62
N VAL A 67 -7.93 6.47 -2.64
CA VAL A 67 -9.06 6.61 -1.71
C VAL A 67 -9.46 8.06 -1.54
N SER A 68 -10.74 8.30 -1.23
CA SER A 68 -11.28 9.65 -1.03
C SER A 68 -10.84 10.30 0.30
N ASP A 69 -10.40 9.50 1.28
CA ASP A 69 -9.90 9.98 2.58
C ASP A 69 -8.51 9.43 2.88
N PRO A 70 -7.45 10.00 2.26
CA PRO A 70 -6.08 9.55 2.50
C PRO A 70 -5.60 9.74 3.94
N GLU A 71 -6.10 10.73 4.66
CA GLU A 71 -5.70 11.01 6.05
C GLU A 71 -6.09 9.86 6.98
N TYR A 72 -7.31 9.37 6.86
CA TYR A 72 -7.81 8.23 7.60
C TYR A 72 -7.12 6.93 7.18
N PHE A 73 -7.15 6.62 5.88
CA PHE A 73 -6.66 5.33 5.39
C PHE A 73 -5.14 5.18 5.48
N SER A 74 -4.36 6.25 5.44
CA SER A 74 -2.92 6.16 5.71
C SER A 74 -2.64 5.52 7.08
N THR A 75 -3.34 5.94 8.13
CA THR A 75 -3.19 5.37 9.46
C THR A 75 -3.59 3.88 9.48
N VAL A 76 -4.73 3.56 8.86
CA VAL A 76 -5.26 2.19 8.80
C VAL A 76 -4.26 1.23 8.14
N PHE A 77 -3.67 1.62 7.01
CA PHE A 77 -2.72 0.76 6.28
C PHE A 77 -1.31 0.74 6.90
N ILE A 78 -0.88 1.79 7.58
CA ILE A 78 0.33 1.76 8.40
C ILE A 78 0.18 0.71 9.52
N ASP A 79 -0.95 0.72 10.22
CA ASP A 79 -1.25 -0.24 11.29
C ASP A 79 -1.40 -1.69 10.75
N ALA A 80 -1.78 -1.84 9.48
CA ALA A 80 -1.81 -3.13 8.78
C ALA A 80 -0.43 -3.65 8.38
N GLY A 81 0.62 -2.82 8.42
CA GLY A 81 2.00 -3.23 8.16
C GLY A 81 2.62 -2.70 6.87
N ALA A 82 2.10 -1.61 6.29
CA ALA A 82 2.72 -0.93 5.16
C ALA A 82 4.09 -0.35 5.53
N ASP A 83 5.05 -0.46 4.63
CA ASP A 83 6.39 0.15 4.74
C ASP A 83 6.49 1.49 4.00
N LEU A 84 5.59 1.70 3.03
CA LEU A 84 5.43 2.94 2.29
C LEU A 84 3.94 3.17 2.03
N ILE A 85 3.49 4.41 2.17
CA ILE A 85 2.16 4.85 1.73
C ILE A 85 2.34 5.89 0.62
N THR A 86 1.78 5.60 -0.55
CA THR A 86 1.61 6.56 -1.65
C THR A 86 0.15 6.96 -1.74
N PHE A 87 -0.14 8.26 -1.78
CA PHE A 87 -1.50 8.78 -1.88
C PHE A 87 -1.60 9.84 -3.00
N HIS A 88 -2.83 10.20 -3.39
CA HIS A 88 -3.07 11.14 -4.44
C HIS A 88 -3.27 12.57 -3.92
N TYR A 89 -2.53 13.51 -4.51
CA TYR A 89 -2.68 14.93 -4.25
C TYR A 89 -4.12 15.40 -4.49
N GLU A 90 -4.76 14.87 -5.54
CA GLU A 90 -6.13 15.21 -5.96
C GLU A 90 -7.20 14.84 -4.91
N ALA A 91 -6.89 13.92 -4.02
CA ALA A 91 -7.78 13.54 -2.91
C ALA A 91 -7.63 14.43 -1.68
N MET A 92 -6.68 15.37 -1.70
CA MET A 92 -6.40 16.28 -0.59
C MET A 92 -7.03 17.64 -0.81
N LYS A 93 -7.31 18.34 0.29
CA LYS A 93 -7.94 19.67 0.25
C LYS A 93 -7.02 20.75 -0.32
N ASP A 94 -5.76 20.73 0.06
CA ASP A 94 -4.74 21.74 -0.27
C ASP A 94 -3.33 21.21 -0.03
N SER A 95 -2.31 21.98 -0.45
CA SER A 95 -0.91 21.62 -0.27
C SER A 95 -0.48 21.54 1.20
N GLU A 96 -1.11 22.29 2.08
CA GLU A 96 -0.81 22.28 3.52
C GLU A 96 -1.23 20.94 4.13
N SER A 97 -2.42 20.45 3.80
CA SER A 97 -2.89 19.11 4.24
C SER A 97 -2.03 17.99 3.68
N VAL A 98 -1.55 18.10 2.43
CA VAL A 98 -0.58 17.15 1.85
C VAL A 98 0.70 17.08 2.67
N LEU A 99 1.30 18.24 2.97
CA LEU A 99 2.54 18.31 3.78
C LEU A 99 2.32 17.77 5.19
N ALA A 100 1.17 18.06 5.79
CA ALA A 100 0.82 17.56 7.12
C ALA A 100 0.71 16.02 7.11
N LEU A 101 0.06 15.45 6.08
CA LEU A 101 -0.06 14.00 5.93
C LEU A 101 1.30 13.32 5.70
N ILE A 102 2.16 13.89 4.85
CA ILE A 102 3.53 13.39 4.63
C ILE A 102 4.31 13.36 5.95
N ARG A 103 4.24 14.44 6.75
CA ARG A 103 4.90 14.49 8.06
C ARG A 103 4.35 13.44 9.03
N LYS A 104 3.03 13.24 9.03
CA LYS A 104 2.36 12.23 9.85
C LYS A 104 2.84 10.81 9.49
N ILE A 105 2.87 10.48 8.20
CA ILE A 105 3.35 9.17 7.71
C ILE A 105 4.81 8.97 8.11
N LYS A 106 5.68 9.94 7.81
CA LYS A 106 7.11 9.87 8.15
C LYS A 106 7.36 9.81 9.66
N GLY A 107 6.54 10.48 10.47
CA GLY A 107 6.58 10.42 11.92
C GLY A 107 6.29 9.03 12.50
N LYS A 108 5.66 8.15 11.73
CA LYS A 108 5.46 6.73 12.08
C LYS A 108 6.63 5.83 11.66
N GLY A 109 7.71 6.39 11.10
CA GLY A 109 8.85 5.63 10.58
C GLY A 109 8.62 4.99 9.20
N ILE A 110 7.54 5.39 8.51
CA ILE A 110 7.12 4.85 7.22
C ILE A 110 7.53 5.81 6.10
N LYS A 111 7.80 5.31 4.90
CA LYS A 111 8.03 6.16 3.73
C LYS A 111 6.72 6.75 3.22
N ALA A 112 6.80 7.93 2.59
CA ALA A 112 5.67 8.62 1.99
C ALA A 112 5.95 8.94 0.51
N GLY A 113 4.97 8.71 -0.33
CA GLY A 113 4.95 9.01 -1.76
C GLY A 113 3.64 9.68 -2.19
#